data_494866b53d28168ae2f086228a65ba9c
#
_entry.id   494866b53d28168ae2f086228a65ba9c
#
_cell.length_a   1.000
_cell.length_b   1.000
_cell.length_c   1.000
_cell.angle_alpha   90.00
_cell.angle_beta   90.00
_cell.angle_gamma   90.00
#
_symmetry.space_group_name_H-M   'P 1'
#
loop_
_entity.id
_entity.type
_entity.pdbx_description
1 polymer ?
#
loop_
_entity_poly.entity_id
_entity_poly.type
_entity_poly.pdbx_seq_one_letter_code
_entity_poly.pdbx_strand_id
1 'polypeptide(L)' 'MSIYTDNGYKNRKDYLNNLADDFGVDCDTVYQLASILGADEDFDGLVSSLEDLADY' A
#
# COMPACT_ATOMS: atom_id res chain seq x y z
N MET A 1 6.29 -12.20 -13.83
CA MET A 1 5.62 -10.91 -13.69
C MET A 1 4.86 -10.87 -12.38
N SER A 2 4.72 -9.72 -11.80
CA SER A 2 4.02 -9.59 -10.53
C SER A 2 2.82 -8.65 -10.68
N ILE A 3 1.92 -8.70 -9.71
CA ILE A 3 0.76 -7.82 -9.69
C ILE A 3 1.19 -6.34 -9.65
N TYR A 4 2.37 -6.07 -9.08
CA TYR A 4 2.88 -4.69 -8.99
C TYR A 4 3.29 -4.15 -10.36
N THR A 5 4.04 -4.92 -11.12
CA THR A 5 4.42 -4.51 -12.47
C THR A 5 3.23 -4.45 -13.40
N ASP A 6 2.25 -5.32 -13.22
CA ASP A 6 1.01 -5.32 -14.00
C ASP A 6 0.22 -4.03 -13.78
N ASN A 7 0.38 -3.38 -12.62
CA ASN A 7 -0.29 -2.15 -12.28
C ASN A 7 0.60 -0.91 -12.44
N GLY A 8 1.76 -1.06 -13.06
CA GLY A 8 2.64 0.07 -13.37
C GLY A 8 3.67 0.41 -12.31
N TYR A 9 3.86 -0.46 -11.31
CA TYR A 9 4.87 -0.26 -10.26
C TYR A 9 6.07 -1.16 -10.53
N LYS A 10 7.25 -0.72 -10.09
CA LYS A 10 8.47 -1.50 -10.28
C LYS A 10 8.50 -2.75 -9.41
N ASN A 11 8.00 -2.64 -8.18
CA ASN A 11 7.97 -3.71 -7.20
C ASN A 11 7.04 -3.31 -6.05
N ARG A 12 6.97 -4.17 -5.02
CA ARG A 12 6.11 -3.90 -3.87
C ARG A 12 6.50 -2.62 -3.14
N LYS A 13 7.79 -2.39 -2.97
CA LYS A 13 8.28 -1.19 -2.28
C LYS A 13 7.82 0.08 -3.00
N ASP A 14 7.94 0.09 -4.32
CA ASP A 14 7.51 1.22 -5.13
C ASP A 14 6.02 1.46 -4.97
N TYR A 15 5.23 0.38 -5.00
CA TYR A 15 3.78 0.45 -4.80
C TYR A 15 3.44 1.04 -3.43
N LEU A 16 4.08 0.55 -2.36
CA LEU A 16 3.81 1.02 -1.01
C LEU A 16 4.18 2.49 -0.83
N ASN A 17 5.28 2.92 -1.44
CA ASN A 17 5.68 4.33 -1.41
C ASN A 17 4.65 5.21 -2.12
N ASN A 18 4.11 4.74 -3.24
CA ASN A 18 3.06 5.46 -3.95
C ASN A 18 1.79 5.57 -3.14
N LEU A 19 1.43 4.51 -2.41
CA LEU A 19 0.26 4.56 -1.52
C LEU A 19 0.45 5.59 -0.42
N ALA A 20 1.62 5.64 0.18
CA ALA A 20 1.92 6.61 1.23
C ALA A 20 1.73 8.04 0.72
N ASP A 21 2.21 8.29 -0.48
CA ASP A 21 2.12 9.59 -1.11
C ASP A 21 0.66 9.94 -1.45
N ASP A 22 -0.06 8.99 -2.03
CA ASP A 22 -1.45 9.18 -2.46
C ASP A 22 -2.38 9.45 -1.27
N PHE A 23 -2.17 8.75 -0.17
CA PHE A 23 -3.03 8.90 1.01
C PHE A 23 -2.50 9.93 2.01
N GLY A 24 -1.30 10.47 1.77
CA GLY A 24 -0.71 11.46 2.67
C GLY A 24 -0.35 10.90 4.03
N VAL A 25 0.05 9.63 4.10
CA VAL A 25 0.48 8.98 5.34
C VAL A 25 1.96 8.63 5.26
N ASP A 26 2.57 8.36 6.42
CA ASP A 26 3.98 8.01 6.48
C ASP A 26 4.23 6.67 5.81
N CYS A 27 5.35 6.55 5.10
CA CYS A 27 5.76 5.29 4.50
C CYS A 27 5.87 4.18 5.54
N ASP A 28 6.39 4.49 6.72
CA ASP A 28 6.52 3.52 7.80
C ASP A 28 5.16 2.95 8.19
N THR A 29 4.13 3.79 8.25
CA THR A 29 2.77 3.35 8.56
C THR A 29 2.28 2.37 7.50
N VAL A 30 2.50 2.70 6.23
CA VAL A 30 2.10 1.82 5.12
C VAL A 30 2.84 0.50 5.21
N TYR A 31 4.15 0.54 5.45
CA TYR A 31 4.96 -0.68 5.55
C TYR A 31 4.51 -1.56 6.71
N GLN A 32 4.20 -0.97 7.85
CA GLN A 32 3.72 -1.72 9.02
C GLN A 32 2.40 -2.41 8.73
N LEU A 33 1.44 -1.68 8.16
CA LEU A 33 0.15 -2.26 7.80
C LEU A 33 0.31 -3.36 6.77
N ALA A 34 1.13 -3.13 5.75
CA ALA A 34 1.38 -4.12 4.71
C ALA A 34 1.99 -5.39 5.30
N SER A 35 2.87 -5.25 6.27
CA SER A 35 3.51 -6.38 6.94
C SER A 35 2.51 -7.18 7.78
N ILE A 36 1.62 -6.49 8.47
CA ILE A 36 0.60 -7.13 9.33
C ILE A 36 -0.42 -7.86 8.47
N LEU A 37 -0.89 -7.23 7.41
CA LEU A 37 -1.95 -7.78 6.54
C LEU A 37 -1.42 -8.82 5.56
N GLY A 38 -0.17 -8.67 5.13
CA GLY A 38 0.43 -9.57 4.16
C GLY A 38 0.25 -9.09 2.72
N ALA A 39 1.08 -9.63 1.83
CA ALA A 39 1.10 -9.21 0.43
C ALA A 39 -0.22 -9.46 -0.29
N ASP A 40 -0.96 -10.47 0.12
CA ASP A 40 -2.25 -10.81 -0.49
C ASP A 40 -3.28 -9.70 -0.33
N GLU A 41 -3.10 -8.83 0.67
CA GLU A 41 -4.04 -7.76 0.97
C GLU A 41 -3.56 -6.40 0.44
N ASP A 42 -2.45 -6.36 -0.30
CA ASP A 42 -1.86 -5.09 -0.76
C ASP A 42 -2.82 -4.27 -1.64
N PHE A 43 -3.66 -4.92 -2.41
CA PHE A 43 -4.61 -4.25 -3.31
C PHE A 43 -6.04 -4.29 -2.79
N ASP A 44 -6.26 -4.76 -1.58
CA ASP A 44 -7.60 -4.89 -0.99
C ASP A 44 -7.60 -4.35 0.44
N GLY A 45 -7.27 -5.19 1.42
CA GLY A 45 -7.33 -4.81 2.83
C GLY A 45 -6.42 -3.64 3.18
N LEU A 46 -5.23 -3.58 2.59
CA LEU A 46 -4.30 -2.49 2.84
C LEU A 46 -4.90 -1.16 2.34
N VAL A 47 -5.43 -1.14 1.14
CA VAL A 47 -6.02 0.07 0.57
C VAL A 47 -7.21 0.52 1.42
N SER A 48 -8.08 -0.40 1.83
CA SER A 48 -9.22 -0.08 2.69
C SER A 48 -8.76 0.52 4.01
N SER A 49 -7.72 -0.05 4.63
CA SER A 49 -7.19 0.47 5.88
C SER A 49 -6.64 1.88 5.72
N LEU A 50 -5.95 2.14 4.62
CA LEU A 50 -5.41 3.47 4.35
C LEU A 50 -6.52 4.49 4.08
N GLU A 51 -7.58 4.07 3.41
CA GLU A 51 -8.73 4.93 3.19
C GLU A 51 -9.38 5.34 4.52
N ASP A 52 -9.48 4.41 5.46
CA ASP A 52 -10.00 4.70 6.79
C ASP A 52 -9.12 5.68 7.55
N LEU A 53 -7.80 5.52 7.43
CA LEU A 53 -6.86 6.43 8.09
C LEU A 53 -6.90 7.83 7.49
N ALA A 54 -7.11 7.93 6.19
CA ALA A 54 -7.13 9.20 5.47
C ALA A 54 -8.48 9.91 5.56
N ASP A 55 -9.54 9.17 5.90
CA ASP A 55 -10.90 9.69 5.96
C ASP A 55 -11.29 10.02 7.41
N TYR A 56 -11.32 11.30 7.73
CA TYR A 56 -11.76 11.77 9.05
C TYR A 56 -12.36 13.17 8.99
#